data_34f6c97007905bd1081e39c9ff2c0c6e
#
_entry.id   34f6c97007905bd1081e39c9ff2c0c6e
#
_cell.length_a   1.000
_cell.length_b   1.000
_cell.length_c   1.000
_cell.angle_alpha   90.00
_cell.angle_beta   90.00
_cell.angle_gamma   90.00
#
_symmetry.space_group_name_H-M   'P 1'
#
loop_
_entity.id
_entity.type
_entity.pdbx_description
1 polymer ?
#
loop_
_entity_poly.entity_id
_entity_poly.type
_entity_poly.pdbx_seq_one_letter_code
_entity_poly.pdbx_strand_id
1 'polypeptide(L)'
;MTENKTFYITTPIYYPSGKLHLGSSYTTIACDVLARYKRLMGFDTFYLTGLDEHGMKIQRKAEELGMTPKEYLDPMAADVQELWKKLDISYDKFIRTTDTYHEEAVAKAFEQLLEQDDIYLGKYAGWYSVSDEEFFTETQLEEIFRDESGNITGGIAPSGHEVEWVEEETYFFRMGKYADWLLQYYDEHPDFIQPEVRKNEMVNNFIKPGLEDLALTRTSFTWGIPVPSNPKHVVYVWFDALLNYITALGYNSDNDSNFKKYWPGINMVGKEIVRFHTIYWPIMLHALGLPAPKKIFGHGWLLMKDGKMSKSKGNVVYPEMLIERYGLDAVRYYLMRAISFGQDGIFTPEDFIGRINFDLANDLGNLLNRTVSMINKYNDGKIEATGVSTEFDASLEEVVEETISHFHKAMDKFEFNVALADVWTLISRTNKYIDETAPWVLAKSEDDKAKLNNVLYHLAENLRIAGALLQPFMRATSGKIFEQLGMDERSFSLENLSFGYSFTHPVVAKGQPIFPRLDVEEEVAYIKLQMAGGVLPEKEWVPEEVELNLTLPQIKFDDFEKIELKVAEVLEVEPVEGSDKLLRFKLDAGDSEPRQILSGIAQFLSLIHISEPTRPLYI
;
A
#
# COMPACT_ATOMS: atom_id res chain seq x y z
N MET A 1 19.95 5.97 -31.21
CA MET A 1 19.68 4.76 -30.40
C MET A 1 19.08 5.27 -29.12
N THR A 2 17.78 5.09 -28.90
CA THR A 2 17.13 5.42 -27.62
C THR A 2 17.78 4.54 -26.55
N GLU A 3 18.39 5.15 -25.53
CA GLU A 3 18.85 4.41 -24.35
C GLU A 3 17.71 3.54 -23.85
N ASN A 4 17.95 2.25 -23.79
CA ASN A 4 16.96 1.27 -23.31
C ASN A 4 16.75 1.53 -21.82
N LYS A 5 15.72 2.30 -21.46
CA LYS A 5 15.42 2.65 -20.07
C LYS A 5 15.00 1.39 -19.33
N THR A 6 15.79 0.91 -18.40
CA THR A 6 15.45 -0.25 -17.56
C THR A 6 14.84 0.18 -16.23
N PHE A 7 13.94 -0.64 -15.70
CA PHE A 7 13.35 -0.47 -14.38
C PHE A 7 13.23 -1.80 -13.67
N TYR A 8 13.76 -1.89 -12.46
CA TYR A 8 13.69 -3.09 -11.63
C TYR A 8 13.02 -2.75 -10.31
N ILE A 9 11.97 -3.50 -9.95
CA ILE A 9 11.23 -3.34 -8.71
C ILE A 9 10.97 -4.69 -8.06
N THR A 10 11.02 -4.72 -6.74
CA THR A 10 10.77 -5.94 -5.95
C THR A 10 9.79 -5.68 -4.80
N THR A 11 8.95 -6.68 -4.50
CA THR A 11 8.36 -6.80 -3.17
C THR A 11 9.39 -7.33 -2.18
N PRO A 12 9.14 -7.34 -0.86
CA PRO A 12 9.80 -8.32 0.01
C PRO A 12 9.39 -9.73 -0.43
N ILE A 13 10.20 -10.73 -0.13
CA ILE A 13 9.77 -12.13 -0.23
C ILE A 13 8.96 -12.47 1.03
N TYR A 14 7.84 -13.18 0.84
CA TYR A 14 6.88 -13.43 1.90
C TYR A 14 7.20 -14.70 2.66
N TYR A 15 7.14 -14.63 3.99
CA TYR A 15 7.35 -15.80 4.85
C TYR A 15 6.09 -16.68 4.86
N PRO A 16 6.14 -17.95 4.45
CA PRO A 16 4.96 -18.81 4.27
C PRO A 16 4.49 -19.41 5.59
N SER A 17 4.13 -18.60 6.56
CA SER A 17 3.61 -19.04 7.87
C SER A 17 2.09 -19.15 7.93
N GLY A 18 1.39 -18.82 6.86
CA GLY A 18 -0.06 -18.89 6.74
C GLY A 18 -0.59 -18.15 5.52
N LYS A 19 -1.92 -18.14 5.37
CA LYS A 19 -2.59 -17.46 4.27
C LYS A 19 -2.29 -15.95 4.32
N LEU A 20 -1.89 -15.37 3.18
CA LEU A 20 -1.62 -13.95 3.05
C LEU A 20 -2.93 -13.15 3.13
N HIS A 21 -2.87 -12.00 3.79
CA HIS A 21 -3.99 -11.10 3.99
C HIS A 21 -3.86 -9.82 3.16
N LEU A 22 -4.82 -8.92 3.30
CA LEU A 22 -4.89 -7.69 2.51
C LEU A 22 -3.63 -6.81 2.64
N GLY A 23 -2.96 -6.83 3.80
CA GLY A 23 -1.70 -6.08 4.01
C GLY A 23 -0.55 -6.56 3.10
N SER A 24 -0.39 -7.87 2.90
CA SER A 24 0.60 -8.42 1.94
C SER A 24 0.24 -8.06 0.50
N SER A 25 -1.06 -8.09 0.18
CA SER A 25 -1.57 -7.70 -1.13
C SER A 25 -1.35 -6.21 -1.43
N TYR A 26 -1.37 -5.36 -0.40
CA TYR A 26 -1.13 -3.93 -0.53
C TYR A 26 0.25 -3.63 -1.13
N THR A 27 1.31 -4.21 -0.56
CA THR A 27 2.69 -4.07 -1.09
C THR A 27 2.78 -4.60 -2.53
N THR A 28 2.24 -5.80 -2.77
CA THR A 28 2.33 -6.46 -4.07
C THR A 28 1.59 -5.69 -5.16
N ILE A 29 0.41 -5.16 -4.86
CA ILE A 29 -0.37 -4.32 -5.79
C ILE A 29 0.37 -3.00 -6.06
N ALA A 30 0.97 -2.37 -5.05
CA ALA A 30 1.74 -1.14 -5.25
C ALA A 30 2.94 -1.33 -6.20
N CYS A 31 3.69 -2.43 -6.03
CA CYS A 31 4.75 -2.81 -6.95
C CYS A 31 4.23 -3.09 -8.37
N ASP A 32 3.10 -3.78 -8.49
CA ASP A 32 2.48 -4.08 -9.77
C ASP A 32 2.01 -2.81 -10.49
N VAL A 33 1.42 -1.86 -9.76
CA VAL A 33 1.01 -0.56 -10.31
C VAL A 33 2.23 0.19 -10.87
N LEU A 34 3.35 0.22 -10.15
CA LEU A 34 4.58 0.84 -10.64
C LEU A 34 5.19 0.10 -11.83
N ALA A 35 5.20 -1.23 -11.81
CA ALA A 35 5.70 -2.03 -12.92
C ALA A 35 4.87 -1.78 -14.19
N ARG A 36 3.54 -1.79 -14.09
CA ARG A 36 2.62 -1.49 -15.21
C ARG A 36 2.79 -0.06 -15.70
N TYR A 37 2.88 0.91 -14.79
CA TYR A 37 3.12 2.31 -15.13
C TYR A 37 4.42 2.47 -15.91
N LYS A 38 5.52 1.91 -15.43
CA LYS A 38 6.82 2.01 -16.12
C LYS A 38 6.82 1.30 -17.49
N ARG A 39 6.14 0.16 -17.63
CA ARG A 39 5.94 -0.48 -18.95
C ARG A 39 5.15 0.42 -19.90
N LEU A 40 4.08 1.07 -19.44
CA LEU A 40 3.30 2.02 -20.23
C LEU A 40 4.08 3.30 -20.58
N MET A 41 5.12 3.63 -19.80
CA MET A 41 6.11 4.67 -20.06
C MET A 41 7.28 4.21 -20.95
N GLY A 42 7.20 3.01 -21.54
CA GLY A 42 8.20 2.48 -22.45
C GLY A 42 9.48 1.94 -21.78
N PHE A 43 9.48 1.73 -20.46
CA PHE A 43 10.61 1.10 -19.77
C PHE A 43 10.62 -0.42 -19.96
N ASP A 44 11.80 -0.97 -20.17
CA ASP A 44 12.05 -2.40 -20.04
C ASP A 44 12.07 -2.75 -18.54
N THR A 45 10.99 -3.34 -18.06
CA THR A 45 10.70 -3.49 -16.64
C THR A 45 10.82 -4.94 -16.20
N PHE A 46 11.51 -5.17 -15.08
CA PHE A 46 11.55 -6.46 -14.39
C PHE A 46 10.94 -6.32 -12.99
N TYR A 47 9.94 -7.15 -12.69
CA TYR A 47 9.24 -7.17 -11.41
C TYR A 47 9.43 -8.52 -10.72
N LEU A 48 10.03 -8.50 -9.53
CA LEU A 48 10.32 -9.68 -8.70
C LEU A 48 9.42 -9.73 -7.47
N THR A 49 8.90 -10.92 -7.19
CA THR A 49 8.28 -11.29 -5.91
C THR A 49 8.68 -12.72 -5.57
N GLY A 50 8.32 -13.22 -4.38
CA GLY A 50 8.68 -14.60 -4.01
C GLY A 50 8.41 -14.95 -2.57
N LEU A 51 9.01 -16.06 -2.12
CA LEU A 51 8.88 -16.62 -0.78
C LEU A 51 10.24 -16.80 -0.11
N ASP A 52 10.24 -16.49 1.19
CA ASP A 52 11.31 -16.81 2.13
C ASP A 52 10.96 -18.12 2.85
N GLU A 53 11.67 -19.19 2.53
CA GLU A 53 11.24 -20.57 2.85
C GLU A 53 12.14 -21.29 3.85
N HIS A 54 13.25 -20.68 4.29
CA HIS A 54 14.15 -21.28 5.25
C HIS A 54 13.84 -20.86 6.70
N GLY A 55 14.48 -21.52 7.66
CA GLY A 55 14.45 -21.14 9.07
C GLY A 55 13.82 -22.15 10.02
N MET A 56 14.06 -21.94 11.30
CA MET A 56 13.64 -22.83 12.39
C MET A 56 12.12 -22.99 12.47
N LYS A 57 11.38 -21.91 12.25
CA LYS A 57 9.90 -21.91 12.33
C LYS A 57 9.26 -22.84 11.30
N ILE A 58 9.76 -22.84 10.07
CA ILE A 58 9.31 -23.76 9.02
C ILE A 58 9.66 -25.18 9.37
N GLN A 59 10.90 -25.43 9.81
CA GLN A 59 11.32 -26.77 10.22
C GLN A 59 10.42 -27.33 11.33
N ARG A 60 10.24 -26.60 12.43
CA ARG A 60 9.39 -27.00 13.56
C ARG A 60 7.94 -27.28 13.11
N LYS A 61 7.41 -26.42 12.23
CA LYS A 61 6.03 -26.59 11.75
C LYS A 61 5.86 -27.82 10.88
N ALA A 62 6.81 -28.13 10.02
CA ALA A 62 6.81 -29.35 9.22
C ALA A 62 6.94 -30.58 10.10
N GLU A 63 7.85 -30.58 11.09
CA GLU A 63 8.03 -31.66 12.06
C GLU A 63 6.75 -31.93 12.87
N GLU A 64 6.06 -30.89 13.36
CA GLU A 64 4.77 -31.00 14.06
C GLU A 64 3.70 -31.70 13.21
N LEU A 65 3.74 -31.53 11.89
CA LEU A 65 2.81 -32.12 10.94
C LEU A 65 3.30 -33.49 10.40
N GLY A 66 4.50 -33.94 10.80
CA GLY A 66 5.11 -35.18 10.31
C GLY A 66 5.49 -35.14 8.82
N MET A 67 5.82 -33.98 8.31
CA MET A 67 6.17 -33.69 6.91
C MET A 67 7.61 -33.22 6.79
N THR A 68 8.20 -33.34 5.61
CA THR A 68 9.41 -32.59 5.29
C THR A 68 9.08 -31.09 5.08
N PRO A 69 10.02 -30.18 5.32
CA PRO A 69 9.80 -28.75 5.05
C PRO A 69 9.33 -28.47 3.62
N LYS A 70 9.85 -29.20 2.62
CA LYS A 70 9.44 -29.03 1.23
C LYS A 70 8.01 -29.47 0.97
N GLU A 71 7.57 -30.59 1.53
CA GLU A 71 6.17 -31.04 1.45
C GLU A 71 5.20 -30.04 2.11
N TYR A 72 5.65 -29.37 3.18
CA TYR A 72 4.88 -28.31 3.84
C TYR A 72 4.80 -27.03 2.98
N LEU A 73 5.90 -26.63 2.32
CA LEU A 73 6.03 -25.38 1.60
C LEU A 73 5.44 -25.39 0.20
N ASP A 74 5.53 -26.51 -0.54
CA ASP A 74 5.07 -26.56 -1.93
C ASP A 74 3.59 -26.19 -2.14
N PRO A 75 2.64 -26.65 -1.29
CA PRO A 75 1.25 -26.19 -1.36
C PRO A 75 1.09 -24.69 -1.05
N MET A 76 1.85 -24.17 -0.08
CA MET A 76 1.77 -22.75 0.29
C MET A 76 2.30 -21.84 -0.82
N ALA A 77 3.36 -22.27 -1.52
CA ALA A 77 3.87 -21.56 -2.68
C ALA A 77 2.83 -21.51 -3.80
N ALA A 78 2.15 -22.62 -4.06
CA ALA A 78 1.07 -22.69 -5.05
C ALA A 78 -0.10 -21.76 -4.67
N ASP A 79 -0.49 -21.71 -3.40
CA ASP A 79 -1.57 -20.83 -2.91
C ASP A 79 -1.22 -19.35 -3.10
N VAL A 80 0.04 -18.96 -2.82
CA VAL A 80 0.49 -17.56 -3.03
C VAL A 80 0.51 -17.21 -4.51
N GLN A 81 1.00 -18.10 -5.38
CA GLN A 81 0.96 -17.87 -6.83
C GLN A 81 -0.47 -17.78 -7.37
N GLU A 82 -1.40 -18.59 -6.89
CA GLU A 82 -2.81 -18.50 -7.27
C GLU A 82 -3.44 -17.19 -6.77
N LEU A 83 -3.07 -16.72 -5.57
CA LEU A 83 -3.49 -15.41 -5.07
C LEU A 83 -2.96 -14.28 -5.97
N TRP A 84 -1.67 -14.31 -6.36
CA TRP A 84 -1.10 -13.30 -7.27
C TRP A 84 -1.78 -13.32 -8.64
N LYS A 85 -2.18 -14.48 -9.13
CA LYS A 85 -2.97 -14.60 -10.34
C LYS A 85 -4.36 -13.99 -10.21
N LYS A 86 -5.07 -14.23 -9.09
CA LYS A 86 -6.37 -13.59 -8.80
C LYS A 86 -6.26 -12.07 -8.67
N LEU A 87 -5.13 -11.56 -8.18
CA LEU A 87 -4.83 -10.13 -8.09
C LEU A 87 -4.31 -9.52 -9.41
N ASP A 88 -4.20 -10.30 -10.49
CA ASP A 88 -3.63 -9.91 -11.78
C ASP A 88 -2.23 -9.28 -11.63
N ILE A 89 -1.36 -9.88 -10.79
CA ILE A 89 0.01 -9.39 -10.56
C ILE A 89 0.91 -9.76 -11.74
N SER A 90 1.54 -8.77 -12.33
CA SER A 90 2.34 -8.90 -13.56
C SER A 90 3.84 -9.12 -13.31
N TYR A 91 4.20 -9.91 -12.28
CA TYR A 91 5.60 -10.22 -11.99
C TYR A 91 6.27 -11.00 -13.12
N ASP A 92 7.57 -10.75 -13.32
CA ASP A 92 8.39 -11.45 -14.31
C ASP A 92 9.04 -12.69 -13.71
N LYS A 93 9.31 -12.68 -12.40
CA LYS A 93 9.85 -13.84 -11.69
C LYS A 93 9.28 -13.96 -10.30
N PHE A 94 8.98 -15.21 -9.92
CA PHE A 94 8.65 -15.63 -8.56
C PHE A 94 9.80 -16.48 -8.03
N ILE A 95 10.55 -15.95 -7.07
CA ILE A 95 11.68 -16.67 -6.47
C ILE A 95 11.23 -17.42 -5.22
N ARG A 96 11.81 -18.60 -5.02
CA ARG A 96 11.77 -19.35 -3.74
C ARG A 96 13.20 -19.42 -3.22
N THR A 97 13.45 -19.14 -1.95
CA THR A 97 14.81 -19.27 -1.40
C THR A 97 15.33 -20.69 -1.39
N THR A 98 14.45 -21.69 -1.60
CA THR A 98 14.78 -23.10 -1.85
C THR A 98 15.11 -23.42 -3.31
N ASP A 99 15.13 -22.44 -4.22
CA ASP A 99 15.60 -22.66 -5.59
C ASP A 99 17.10 -22.91 -5.59
N THR A 100 17.56 -24.00 -6.21
CA THR A 100 18.97 -24.45 -6.17
C THR A 100 19.94 -23.36 -6.62
N TYR A 101 19.60 -22.60 -7.66
CA TYR A 101 20.48 -21.51 -8.14
C TYR A 101 20.65 -20.40 -7.09
N HIS A 102 19.62 -20.16 -6.26
CA HIS A 102 19.68 -19.19 -5.17
C HIS A 102 20.58 -19.71 -4.06
N GLU A 103 20.35 -20.95 -3.58
CA GLU A 103 21.17 -21.57 -2.54
C GLU A 103 22.66 -21.61 -2.90
N GLU A 104 22.97 -21.98 -4.14
CA GLU A 104 24.35 -22.00 -4.64
C GLU A 104 24.99 -20.60 -4.66
N ALA A 105 24.22 -19.58 -5.09
CA ALA A 105 24.71 -18.20 -5.16
C ALA A 105 24.94 -17.60 -3.77
N VAL A 106 24.05 -17.88 -2.81
CA VAL A 106 24.19 -17.46 -1.39
C VAL A 106 25.41 -18.13 -0.76
N ALA A 107 25.58 -19.44 -0.96
CA ALA A 107 26.74 -20.18 -0.46
C ALA A 107 28.07 -19.60 -0.98
N LYS A 108 28.15 -19.27 -2.27
CA LYS A 108 29.32 -18.61 -2.87
C LYS A 108 29.59 -17.23 -2.27
N ALA A 109 28.52 -16.42 -2.06
CA ALA A 109 28.65 -15.09 -1.46
C ALA A 109 29.15 -15.18 0.00
N PHE A 110 28.68 -16.15 0.76
CA PHE A 110 29.13 -16.39 2.13
C PHE A 110 30.62 -16.73 2.18
N GLU A 111 31.07 -17.69 1.35
CA GLU A 111 32.50 -18.10 1.28
C GLU A 111 33.40 -16.93 0.83
N GLN A 112 32.95 -16.11 -0.13
CA GLN A 112 33.67 -14.91 -0.54
C GLN A 112 33.91 -13.97 0.64
N LEU A 113 32.89 -13.67 1.44
CA LEU A 113 33.00 -12.79 2.62
C LEU A 113 33.85 -13.42 3.73
N LEU A 114 33.84 -14.74 3.86
CA LEU A 114 34.70 -15.47 4.78
C LEU A 114 36.17 -15.38 4.38
N GLU A 115 36.50 -15.57 3.09
CA GLU A 115 37.83 -15.41 2.54
C GLU A 115 38.39 -13.98 2.67
N GLN A 116 37.51 -12.99 2.65
CA GLN A 116 37.85 -11.56 2.83
C GLN A 116 38.01 -11.13 4.29
N ASP A 117 37.87 -12.04 5.27
CA ASP A 117 37.82 -11.75 6.71
C ASP A 117 36.70 -10.73 7.10
N ASP A 118 35.65 -10.62 6.30
CA ASP A 118 34.43 -9.89 6.65
C ASP A 118 33.49 -10.74 7.50
N ILE A 119 33.66 -12.06 7.47
CA ILE A 119 32.99 -13.04 8.32
C ILE A 119 34.04 -13.77 9.16
N TYR A 120 33.75 -14.00 10.44
CA TYR A 120 34.61 -14.73 11.37
C TYR A 120 33.80 -15.61 12.32
N LEU A 121 34.40 -16.72 12.80
CA LEU A 121 33.78 -17.63 13.75
C LEU A 121 33.90 -17.10 15.17
N GLY A 122 32.80 -17.14 15.95
CA GLY A 122 32.72 -16.71 17.32
C GLY A 122 31.65 -17.49 18.11
N LYS A 123 31.38 -17.04 19.33
CA LYS A 123 30.29 -17.56 20.16
C LYS A 123 29.30 -16.46 20.44
N TYR A 124 28.02 -16.78 20.31
CA TYR A 124 26.93 -15.90 20.62
C TYR A 124 26.09 -16.47 21.77
N ALA A 125 25.67 -15.60 22.67
CA ALA A 125 24.72 -15.90 23.72
C ALA A 125 23.73 -14.74 23.82
N GLY A 126 22.44 -15.04 23.74
CA GLY A 126 21.40 -14.00 23.75
C GLY A 126 19.98 -14.55 23.79
N TRP A 127 19.03 -13.64 23.91
CA TRP A 127 17.61 -13.94 23.90
C TRP A 127 17.09 -14.06 22.46
N TYR A 128 16.70 -15.23 22.04
CA TYR A 128 16.27 -15.55 20.67
C TYR A 128 14.76 -15.72 20.58
N SER A 129 14.12 -14.96 19.70
CA SER A 129 12.74 -15.18 19.33
C SER A 129 12.68 -16.10 18.11
N VAL A 130 12.10 -17.28 18.28
CA VAL A 130 11.90 -18.25 17.18
C VAL A 130 10.88 -17.72 16.16
N SER A 131 9.91 -16.93 16.62
CA SER A 131 8.87 -16.37 15.77
C SER A 131 9.37 -15.25 14.87
N ASP A 132 10.32 -14.45 15.36
CA ASP A 132 10.90 -13.32 14.64
C ASP A 132 12.21 -13.71 13.95
N GLU A 133 12.75 -14.89 14.31
CA GLU A 133 14.07 -15.37 13.88
C GLU A 133 15.18 -14.36 14.16
N GLU A 134 15.08 -13.65 15.31
CA GLU A 134 15.98 -12.57 15.70
C GLU A 134 16.44 -12.71 17.15
N PHE A 135 17.70 -12.27 17.41
CA PHE A 135 18.24 -12.13 18.75
C PHE A 135 17.96 -10.73 19.31
N PHE A 136 17.68 -10.68 20.60
CA PHE A 136 17.44 -9.46 21.34
C PHE A 136 18.38 -9.37 22.54
N THR A 137 18.83 -8.15 22.85
CA THR A 137 19.47 -7.84 24.12
C THR A 137 18.41 -7.67 25.21
N GLU A 138 18.78 -7.80 26.47
CA GLU A 138 17.85 -7.58 27.59
C GLU A 138 17.16 -6.20 27.52
N THR A 139 17.87 -5.18 27.06
CA THR A 139 17.36 -3.81 26.93
C THR A 139 16.37 -3.62 25.79
N GLN A 140 16.30 -4.57 24.88
CA GLN A 140 15.37 -4.55 23.74
C GLN A 140 14.07 -5.30 24.02
N LEU A 141 14.00 -6.09 25.12
CA LEU A 141 12.79 -6.81 25.49
C LEU A 141 11.75 -5.84 26.08
N GLU A 142 10.49 -5.99 25.67
CA GLU A 142 9.36 -5.25 26.26
C GLU A 142 9.04 -5.72 27.67
N GLU A 143 9.18 -7.02 27.93
CA GLU A 143 8.97 -7.64 29.23
C GLU A 143 10.09 -8.64 29.52
N ILE A 144 10.55 -8.67 30.79
CA ILE A 144 11.61 -9.59 31.24
C ILE A 144 11.06 -10.48 32.35
N PHE A 145 11.10 -11.80 32.12
CA PHE A 145 10.71 -12.80 33.11
C PHE A 145 11.90 -13.12 34.03
N ARG A 146 11.64 -13.19 35.35
CA ARG A 146 12.67 -13.50 36.34
C ARG A 146 12.21 -14.62 37.28
N ASP A 147 13.17 -15.47 37.68
CA ASP A 147 12.95 -16.44 38.75
C ASP A 147 12.92 -15.79 40.16
N GLU A 148 12.63 -16.60 41.18
CA GLU A 148 12.61 -16.16 42.57
C GLU A 148 13.97 -15.59 43.07
N SER A 149 15.07 -15.92 42.41
CA SER A 149 16.42 -15.45 42.69
C SER A 149 16.79 -14.19 41.91
N GLY A 150 15.89 -13.70 41.03
CA GLY A 150 16.08 -12.51 40.21
C GLY A 150 16.81 -12.74 38.89
N ASN A 151 17.17 -14.01 38.56
CA ASN A 151 17.79 -14.32 37.27
C ASN A 151 16.75 -14.24 36.14
N ILE A 152 17.17 -13.78 35.00
CA ILE A 152 16.30 -13.70 33.82
C ILE A 152 16.09 -15.11 33.27
N THR A 153 14.84 -15.49 33.06
CA THR A 153 14.44 -16.80 32.54
C THR A 153 13.80 -16.73 31.15
N GLY A 154 13.47 -15.55 30.67
CA GLY A 154 12.82 -15.29 29.40
C GLY A 154 12.36 -13.86 29.28
N GLY A 155 11.54 -13.58 28.28
CA GLY A 155 10.95 -12.25 28.08
C GLY A 155 10.08 -12.19 26.85
N ILE A 156 9.58 -11.00 26.54
CA ILE A 156 8.78 -10.72 25.36
C ILE A 156 9.55 -9.74 24.46
N ALA A 157 9.72 -10.11 23.21
CA ALA A 157 10.29 -9.25 22.18
C ALA A 157 9.34 -8.08 21.79
N PRO A 158 9.80 -7.00 21.16
CA PRO A 158 8.96 -5.88 20.69
C PRO A 158 7.85 -6.28 19.70
N SER A 159 7.95 -7.45 19.11
CA SER A 159 6.92 -8.07 18.28
C SER A 159 5.76 -8.72 19.07
N GLY A 160 5.91 -8.85 20.40
CA GLY A 160 4.98 -9.54 21.29
C GLY A 160 5.20 -11.06 21.37
N HIS A 161 6.32 -11.59 20.84
CA HIS A 161 6.67 -13.00 20.91
C HIS A 161 7.62 -13.30 22.08
N GLU A 162 7.52 -14.51 22.64
CA GLU A 162 8.43 -14.99 23.68
C GLU A 162 9.84 -15.22 23.13
N VAL A 163 10.84 -15.01 24.01
CA VAL A 163 12.25 -15.29 23.73
C VAL A 163 12.79 -16.39 24.64
N GLU A 164 13.73 -17.17 24.11
CA GLU A 164 14.48 -18.21 24.83
C GLU A 164 15.98 -17.88 24.83
N TRP A 165 16.71 -18.25 25.90
CA TRP A 165 18.16 -18.07 25.94
C TRP A 165 18.86 -19.11 25.09
N VAL A 166 19.66 -18.64 24.13
CA VAL A 166 20.44 -19.50 23.22
C VAL A 166 21.91 -19.14 23.32
N GLU A 167 22.76 -20.16 23.49
CA GLU A 167 24.20 -20.08 23.36
C GLU A 167 24.65 -20.98 22.23
N GLU A 168 25.26 -20.41 21.20
CA GLU A 168 25.76 -21.22 20.08
C GLU A 168 27.04 -20.64 19.46
N GLU A 169 27.82 -21.51 18.81
CA GLU A 169 28.89 -21.12 17.92
C GLU A 169 28.25 -20.56 16.64
N THR A 170 28.68 -19.38 16.20
CA THR A 170 28.14 -18.74 15.00
C THR A 170 29.22 -17.98 14.26
N TYR A 171 29.01 -17.78 12.98
CA TYR A 171 29.80 -16.84 12.18
C TYR A 171 29.21 -15.44 12.30
N PHE A 172 30.07 -14.45 12.51
CA PHE A 172 29.71 -13.04 12.60
C PHE A 172 30.16 -12.28 11.37
N PHE A 173 29.31 -11.40 10.87
CA PHE A 173 29.65 -10.43 9.84
C PHE A 173 30.03 -9.09 10.48
N ARG A 174 31.21 -8.55 10.11
CA ARG A 174 31.79 -7.32 10.66
C ARG A 174 31.07 -6.06 10.20
N MET A 175 29.83 -5.89 10.60
CA MET A 175 29.00 -4.75 10.20
C MET A 175 29.56 -3.41 10.70
N GLY A 176 30.09 -3.37 11.92
CA GLY A 176 30.68 -2.18 12.50
C GLY A 176 31.78 -1.55 11.65
N LYS A 177 32.55 -2.35 10.89
CA LYS A 177 33.56 -1.90 9.92
C LYS A 177 33.02 -0.93 8.87
N TYR A 178 31.75 -1.02 8.55
CA TYR A 178 31.12 -0.31 7.44
C TYR A 178 30.20 0.84 7.88
N ALA A 179 30.10 1.13 9.17
CA ALA A 179 29.19 2.13 9.70
C ALA A 179 29.43 3.55 9.13
N ASP A 180 30.71 3.98 9.08
CA ASP A 180 31.08 5.30 8.57
C ASP A 180 30.79 5.42 7.06
N TRP A 181 31.07 4.34 6.29
CA TRP A 181 30.74 4.28 4.87
C TRP A 181 29.23 4.42 4.65
N LEU A 182 28.44 3.72 5.46
CA LEU A 182 26.98 3.74 5.32
C LEU A 182 26.39 5.14 5.57
N LEU A 183 26.89 5.85 6.61
CA LEU A 183 26.48 7.23 6.89
C LEU A 183 26.85 8.16 5.74
N GLN A 184 28.09 8.05 5.23
CA GLN A 184 28.50 8.83 4.05
C GLN A 184 27.63 8.51 2.83
N TYR A 185 27.34 7.24 2.59
CA TYR A 185 26.47 6.82 1.50
C TYR A 185 25.07 7.45 1.58
N TYR A 186 24.47 7.53 2.77
CA TYR A 186 23.17 8.17 2.97
C TYR A 186 23.21 9.68 2.72
N ASP A 187 24.33 10.34 3.02
CA ASP A 187 24.46 11.78 2.78
C ASP A 187 24.69 12.08 1.29
N GLU A 188 25.42 11.23 0.59
CA GLU A 188 25.64 11.34 -0.86
C GLU A 188 24.40 10.95 -1.69
N HIS A 189 23.49 10.12 -1.12
CA HIS A 189 22.29 9.61 -1.78
C HIS A 189 21.03 9.91 -0.95
N PRO A 190 20.59 11.19 -0.89
CA PRO A 190 19.48 11.61 -0.02
C PRO A 190 18.14 10.90 -0.34
N ASP A 191 17.96 10.45 -1.59
CA ASP A 191 16.76 9.72 -2.04
C ASP A 191 16.82 8.21 -1.86
N PHE A 192 17.91 7.69 -1.29
CA PHE A 192 18.12 6.25 -1.13
C PHE A 192 17.05 5.61 -0.23
N ILE A 193 16.70 6.26 0.89
CA ILE A 193 15.67 5.79 1.83
C ILE A 193 14.48 6.74 1.79
N GLN A 194 13.31 6.20 1.48
CA GLN A 194 12.06 6.94 1.44
C GLN A 194 10.96 6.18 2.22
N PRO A 195 10.05 6.87 2.91
CA PRO A 195 10.08 8.30 3.25
C PRO A 195 11.26 8.67 4.16
N GLU A 196 11.66 9.94 4.17
CA GLU A 196 12.83 10.44 4.91
C GLU A 196 12.77 10.14 6.43
N VAL A 197 11.58 10.06 6.99
CA VAL A 197 11.39 9.68 8.41
C VAL A 197 12.04 8.33 8.71
N ARG A 198 12.08 7.38 7.76
CA ARG A 198 12.71 6.08 7.92
C ARG A 198 14.22 6.18 7.97
N LYS A 199 14.83 7.06 7.14
CA LYS A 199 16.27 7.36 7.22
C LYS A 199 16.65 7.85 8.63
N ASN A 200 15.90 8.83 9.14
CA ASN A 200 16.16 9.42 10.45
C ASN A 200 16.03 8.40 11.59
N GLU A 201 15.05 7.52 11.53
CA GLU A 201 14.86 6.41 12.46
C GLU A 201 16.08 5.47 12.45
N MET A 202 16.54 5.03 11.29
CA MET A 202 17.67 4.11 11.15
C MET A 202 18.98 4.74 11.65
N VAL A 203 19.25 5.98 11.27
CA VAL A 203 20.47 6.68 11.68
C VAL A 203 20.52 6.88 13.20
N ASN A 204 19.43 7.36 13.79
CA ASN A 204 19.44 7.74 15.22
C ASN A 204 19.35 6.54 16.16
N ASN A 205 18.57 5.50 15.78
CA ASN A 205 18.30 4.38 16.67
C ASN A 205 19.29 3.23 16.52
N PHE A 206 19.92 3.07 15.34
CA PHE A 206 20.74 1.89 15.06
C PHE A 206 22.18 2.21 14.67
N ILE A 207 22.45 3.25 13.86
CA ILE A 207 23.80 3.49 13.35
C ILE A 207 24.62 4.34 14.32
N LYS A 208 24.10 5.48 14.79
CA LYS A 208 24.79 6.37 15.74
C LYS A 208 25.15 5.73 17.08
N PRO A 209 24.31 4.84 17.66
CA PRO A 209 24.70 4.12 18.88
C PRO A 209 25.87 3.15 18.68
N GLY A 210 26.18 2.78 17.44
CA GLY A 210 27.20 1.81 17.03
C GLY A 210 26.54 0.55 16.45
N LEU A 211 27.03 0.11 15.29
CA LEU A 211 26.60 -1.16 14.68
C LEU A 211 27.36 -2.32 15.31
N GLU A 212 26.63 -3.27 15.86
CA GLU A 212 27.18 -4.55 16.30
C GLU A 212 27.36 -5.50 15.12
N ASP A 213 28.29 -6.46 15.26
CA ASP A 213 28.51 -7.50 14.27
C ASP A 213 27.30 -8.45 14.24
N LEU A 214 26.87 -8.84 13.04
CA LEU A 214 25.67 -9.63 12.82
C LEU A 214 25.99 -11.13 12.85
N ALA A 215 25.31 -11.89 13.73
CA ALA A 215 25.38 -13.35 13.73
C ALA A 215 24.71 -13.92 12.49
N LEU A 216 25.52 -14.55 11.59
CA LEU A 216 25.11 -14.97 10.26
C LEU A 216 24.80 -16.45 10.12
N THR A 217 24.99 -17.27 11.15
CA THR A 217 24.72 -18.70 11.07
C THR A 217 24.03 -19.23 12.30
N ARG A 218 23.41 -20.38 12.14
CA ARG A 218 22.75 -21.15 13.22
C ARG A 218 23.23 -22.59 13.17
N THR A 219 23.26 -23.22 14.35
CA THR A 219 23.52 -24.67 14.53
C THR A 219 22.34 -25.40 15.19
N SER A 220 21.35 -24.65 15.64
CA SER A 220 20.17 -25.16 16.38
C SER A 220 19.10 -25.81 15.48
N PHE A 221 19.20 -25.65 14.15
CA PHE A 221 18.32 -26.27 13.15
C PHE A 221 19.09 -26.57 11.87
N THR A 222 18.48 -27.32 10.95
CA THR A 222 19.15 -27.78 9.71
C THR A 222 18.45 -27.31 8.43
N TRP A 223 17.24 -26.77 8.51
CA TRP A 223 16.51 -26.29 7.37
C TRP A 223 16.97 -24.89 6.96
N GLY A 224 17.93 -24.84 6.05
CA GLY A 224 18.57 -23.64 5.54
C GLY A 224 19.74 -24.00 4.64
N ILE A 225 20.46 -22.99 4.13
CA ILE A 225 21.61 -23.17 3.26
C ILE A 225 22.82 -23.56 4.11
N PRO A 226 23.42 -24.74 3.94
CA PRO A 226 24.59 -25.12 4.71
C PRO A 226 25.82 -24.29 4.28
N VAL A 227 26.63 -23.88 5.23
CA VAL A 227 27.93 -23.24 4.96
C VAL A 227 28.87 -24.28 4.33
N PRO A 228 29.36 -24.10 3.10
CA PRO A 228 30.14 -25.15 2.41
C PRO A 228 31.39 -25.59 3.16
N SER A 229 32.14 -24.67 3.73
CA SER A 229 33.36 -24.94 4.51
C SER A 229 33.11 -25.50 5.90
N ASN A 230 31.86 -25.37 6.44
CA ASN A 230 31.48 -25.87 7.76
C ASN A 230 29.99 -26.24 7.82
N PRO A 231 29.57 -27.41 7.28
CA PRO A 231 28.17 -27.78 7.10
C PRO A 231 27.36 -27.98 8.40
N LYS A 232 27.96 -27.85 9.58
CA LYS A 232 27.22 -27.79 10.85
C LYS A 232 26.38 -26.52 10.96
N HIS A 233 26.77 -25.46 10.26
CA HIS A 233 26.15 -24.17 10.28
C HIS A 233 25.24 -24.03 9.07
N VAL A 234 24.05 -23.49 9.28
CA VAL A 234 23.18 -23.00 8.22
C VAL A 234 23.17 -21.49 8.20
N VAL A 235 23.11 -20.92 7.01
CA VAL A 235 23.10 -19.48 6.81
C VAL A 235 21.88 -18.87 7.43
N TYR A 236 22.05 -17.71 8.08
CA TYR A 236 20.99 -16.94 8.70
C TYR A 236 20.00 -16.41 7.68
N VAL A 237 18.71 -16.52 8.03
CA VAL A 237 17.59 -16.20 7.12
C VAL A 237 17.70 -14.85 6.44
N TRP A 238 18.16 -13.79 7.14
CA TRP A 238 18.26 -12.47 6.53
C TRP A 238 19.42 -12.33 5.53
N PHE A 239 20.54 -13.06 5.71
CA PHE A 239 21.58 -13.09 4.69
C PHE A 239 21.10 -13.84 3.45
N ASP A 240 20.44 -14.95 3.66
CA ASP A 240 19.77 -15.72 2.63
C ASP A 240 18.70 -14.89 1.91
N ALA A 241 17.70 -14.40 2.65
CA ALA A 241 16.57 -13.66 2.11
C ALA A 241 16.98 -12.41 1.32
N LEU A 242 17.92 -11.59 1.83
CA LEU A 242 18.30 -10.34 1.15
C LEU A 242 18.99 -10.57 -0.20
N LEU A 243 19.74 -11.65 -0.35
CA LEU A 243 20.40 -11.97 -1.62
C LEU A 243 19.43 -12.36 -2.76
N ASN A 244 18.15 -12.66 -2.44
CA ASN A 244 17.14 -12.99 -3.44
C ASN A 244 17.05 -11.93 -4.54
N TYR A 245 17.19 -10.65 -4.19
CA TYR A 245 17.03 -9.52 -5.10
C TYR A 245 18.03 -9.51 -6.25
N ILE A 246 19.20 -10.12 -6.07
CA ILE A 246 20.23 -10.21 -7.10
C ILE A 246 20.34 -11.62 -7.68
N THR A 247 20.14 -12.66 -6.88
CA THR A 247 20.20 -14.05 -7.37
C THR A 247 19.08 -14.34 -8.35
N ALA A 248 17.91 -13.75 -8.16
CA ALA A 248 16.79 -13.82 -9.11
C ALA A 248 17.15 -13.26 -10.49
N LEU A 249 18.10 -12.34 -10.56
CA LEU A 249 18.63 -11.76 -11.80
C LEU A 249 19.82 -12.54 -12.36
N GLY A 250 20.30 -13.58 -11.67
CA GLY A 250 21.40 -14.42 -12.10
C GLY A 250 22.77 -14.09 -11.49
N TYR A 251 22.83 -13.28 -10.43
CA TYR A 251 24.08 -13.06 -9.70
C TYR A 251 24.68 -14.39 -9.22
N ASN A 252 26.02 -14.55 -9.38
CA ASN A 252 26.77 -15.77 -9.08
C ASN A 252 26.33 -17.04 -9.84
N SER A 253 25.62 -16.91 -10.97
CA SER A 253 25.25 -17.98 -11.88
C SER A 253 25.99 -17.89 -13.22
N ASP A 254 25.83 -18.90 -14.06
CA ASP A 254 26.41 -18.93 -15.41
C ASP A 254 25.79 -17.88 -16.37
N ASN A 255 24.62 -17.35 -16.02
CA ASN A 255 23.93 -16.31 -16.79
C ASN A 255 23.52 -15.13 -15.92
N ASP A 256 24.38 -14.13 -15.86
CA ASP A 256 24.22 -12.89 -15.13
C ASP A 256 23.71 -11.72 -15.99
N SER A 257 23.19 -11.99 -17.18
CA SER A 257 22.77 -10.95 -18.14
C SER A 257 21.68 -10.04 -17.58
N ASN A 258 20.69 -10.59 -16.87
CA ASN A 258 19.64 -9.78 -16.22
C ASN A 258 20.20 -8.99 -15.04
N PHE A 259 21.14 -9.53 -14.28
CA PHE A 259 21.80 -8.81 -13.21
C PHE A 259 22.53 -7.56 -13.77
N LYS A 260 23.32 -7.71 -14.80
CA LYS A 260 24.01 -6.60 -15.47
C LYS A 260 23.04 -5.58 -16.10
N LYS A 261 21.87 -6.03 -16.53
CA LYS A 261 20.89 -5.18 -17.20
C LYS A 261 20.01 -4.40 -16.23
N TYR A 262 19.52 -5.01 -15.15
CA TYR A 262 18.48 -4.45 -14.29
C TYR A 262 18.99 -3.97 -12.93
N TRP A 263 20.09 -4.55 -12.39
CA TRP A 263 20.61 -4.09 -11.11
C TRP A 263 21.44 -2.80 -11.28
N PRO A 264 21.35 -1.81 -10.36
CA PRO A 264 20.53 -1.79 -9.14
C PRO A 264 19.06 -1.37 -9.40
N GLY A 265 18.16 -1.88 -8.56
CA GLY A 265 16.72 -1.64 -8.61
C GLY A 265 16.15 -0.95 -7.38
N ILE A 266 14.83 -1.02 -7.23
CA ILE A 266 14.06 -0.46 -6.12
C ILE A 266 13.49 -1.60 -5.29
N ASN A 267 13.75 -1.60 -3.97
CA ASN A 267 13.13 -2.52 -3.05
C ASN A 267 11.98 -1.82 -2.30
N MET A 268 10.78 -2.36 -2.45
CA MET A 268 9.59 -1.91 -1.76
C MET A 268 9.37 -2.81 -0.54
N VAL A 269 9.30 -2.25 0.66
CA VAL A 269 9.24 -3.03 1.90
C VAL A 269 8.29 -2.42 2.91
N GLY A 270 7.72 -3.23 3.81
CA GLY A 270 7.01 -2.73 4.98
C GLY A 270 7.97 -2.05 5.96
N LYS A 271 7.48 -1.10 6.71
CA LYS A 271 8.29 -0.32 7.66
C LYS A 271 9.00 -1.18 8.72
N GLU A 272 8.44 -2.36 9.04
CA GLU A 272 8.97 -3.30 10.03
C GLU A 272 10.30 -3.94 9.64
N ILE A 273 10.59 -4.03 8.33
CA ILE A 273 11.80 -4.64 7.81
C ILE A 273 12.76 -3.63 7.15
N VAL A 274 12.50 -2.33 7.31
CA VAL A 274 13.36 -1.26 6.76
C VAL A 274 14.79 -1.39 7.27
N ARG A 275 15.01 -1.74 8.56
CA ARG A 275 16.35 -1.90 9.13
C ARG A 275 17.21 -2.88 8.33
N PHE A 276 16.67 -4.04 7.99
CA PHE A 276 17.41 -5.07 7.24
C PHE A 276 17.77 -4.60 5.83
N HIS A 277 16.88 -3.84 5.19
CA HIS A 277 17.06 -3.38 3.81
C HIS A 277 17.91 -2.13 3.67
N THR A 278 17.97 -1.31 4.72
CA THR A 278 18.71 -0.04 4.68
C THR A 278 20.08 -0.12 5.37
N ILE A 279 20.26 -1.04 6.34
CA ILE A 279 21.51 -1.23 7.05
C ILE A 279 22.22 -2.49 6.57
N TYR A 280 21.64 -3.67 6.75
CA TYR A 280 22.30 -4.95 6.45
C TYR A 280 22.54 -5.10 4.95
N TRP A 281 21.52 -4.89 4.13
CA TRP A 281 21.57 -5.10 2.69
C TRP A 281 22.63 -4.26 1.97
N PRO A 282 22.68 -2.92 2.12
CA PRO A 282 23.73 -2.12 1.47
C PRO A 282 25.13 -2.43 1.98
N ILE A 283 25.30 -2.78 3.27
CA ILE A 283 26.60 -3.19 3.81
C ILE A 283 27.05 -4.52 3.18
N MET A 284 26.17 -5.52 3.09
CA MET A 284 26.45 -6.79 2.42
C MET A 284 26.87 -6.60 0.98
N LEU A 285 26.13 -5.80 0.23
CA LEU A 285 26.44 -5.48 -1.16
C LEU A 285 27.79 -4.77 -1.29
N HIS A 286 28.05 -3.80 -0.45
CA HIS A 286 29.33 -3.09 -0.46
C HIS A 286 30.51 -4.02 -0.17
N ALA A 287 30.39 -4.91 0.82
CA ALA A 287 31.40 -5.91 1.14
C ALA A 287 31.62 -6.91 -0.03
N LEU A 288 30.56 -7.24 -0.78
CA LEU A 288 30.65 -8.06 -2.00
C LEU A 288 31.16 -7.28 -3.22
N GLY A 289 31.45 -5.97 -3.09
CA GLY A 289 31.89 -5.12 -4.20
C GLY A 289 30.77 -4.76 -5.18
N LEU A 290 29.51 -4.79 -4.74
CA LEU A 290 28.33 -4.55 -5.56
C LEU A 290 27.68 -3.19 -5.22
N PRO A 291 27.03 -2.54 -6.18
CA PRO A 291 26.29 -1.30 -5.91
C PRO A 291 25.05 -1.57 -5.03
N ALA A 292 24.76 -0.63 -4.12
CA ALA A 292 23.53 -0.65 -3.35
C ALA A 292 22.29 -0.45 -4.24
N PRO A 293 21.07 -0.78 -3.77
CA PRO A 293 19.83 -0.48 -4.49
C PRO A 293 19.72 1.01 -4.84
N LYS A 294 18.98 1.35 -5.89
CA LYS A 294 18.68 2.75 -6.23
C LYS A 294 17.85 3.43 -5.15
N LYS A 295 16.92 2.68 -4.56
CA LYS A 295 15.99 3.19 -3.54
C LYS A 295 15.44 2.05 -2.70
N ILE A 296 15.30 2.31 -1.41
CA ILE A 296 14.49 1.52 -0.48
C ILE A 296 13.29 2.37 -0.07
N PHE A 297 12.09 1.88 -0.33
CA PHE A 297 10.87 2.56 0.08
C PHE A 297 10.18 1.76 1.19
N GLY A 298 10.13 2.35 2.40
CA GLY A 298 9.49 1.74 3.57
C GLY A 298 8.06 2.25 3.73
N HIS A 299 7.07 1.50 3.22
CA HIS A 299 5.67 1.88 3.34
C HIS A 299 5.08 1.59 4.72
N GLY A 300 3.97 2.27 5.06
CA GLY A 300 3.22 2.06 6.30
C GLY A 300 2.38 0.77 6.27
N TRP A 301 1.77 0.45 7.41
CA TRP A 301 0.90 -0.70 7.55
C TRP A 301 -0.54 -0.42 7.13
N LEU A 302 -1.20 -1.46 6.66
CA LEU A 302 -2.65 -1.50 6.55
C LEU A 302 -3.20 -2.08 7.86
N LEU A 303 -3.84 -1.22 8.65
CA LEU A 303 -4.37 -1.51 9.96
C LEU A 303 -5.89 -1.67 9.92
N MET A 304 -6.44 -2.28 10.95
CA MET A 304 -7.84 -2.22 11.32
C MET A 304 -8.04 -1.16 12.42
N LYS A 305 -9.28 -0.78 12.72
CA LYS A 305 -9.57 0.17 13.81
C LYS A 305 -8.99 -0.25 15.16
N ASP A 306 -8.91 -1.54 15.41
CA ASP A 306 -8.39 -2.18 16.63
C ASP A 306 -6.90 -2.57 16.54
N GLY A 307 -6.17 -2.07 15.53
CA GLY A 307 -4.75 -2.28 15.31
C GLY A 307 -4.41 -3.23 14.18
N LYS A 308 -3.32 -3.99 14.33
CA LYS A 308 -2.86 -4.95 13.30
C LYS A 308 -3.88 -6.06 13.06
N MET A 309 -3.98 -6.49 11.78
CA MET A 309 -4.73 -7.69 11.42
C MET A 309 -4.17 -8.92 12.14
N SER A 310 -5.02 -9.66 12.83
CA SER A 310 -4.64 -10.85 13.56
C SER A 310 -5.76 -11.91 13.52
N LYS A 311 -5.38 -13.16 13.23
CA LYS A 311 -6.34 -14.28 13.22
C LYS A 311 -7.00 -14.47 14.58
N SER A 312 -6.25 -14.28 15.68
CA SER A 312 -6.77 -14.41 17.04
C SER A 312 -7.81 -13.36 17.40
N LYS A 313 -7.76 -12.18 16.76
CA LYS A 313 -8.74 -11.11 16.93
C LYS A 313 -9.95 -11.22 16.01
N GLY A 314 -9.92 -12.12 15.02
CA GLY A 314 -11.00 -12.24 14.03
C GLY A 314 -11.19 -11.00 13.16
N ASN A 315 -10.13 -10.21 12.94
CA ASN A 315 -10.17 -8.95 12.18
C ASN A 315 -9.36 -9.00 10.89
N VAL A 316 -9.06 -10.20 10.38
CA VAL A 316 -8.29 -10.36 9.15
C VAL A 316 -9.18 -10.20 7.92
N VAL A 317 -8.74 -9.37 6.98
CA VAL A 317 -9.37 -9.22 5.68
C VAL A 317 -8.56 -9.99 4.64
N TYR A 318 -9.19 -10.97 4.00
CA TYR A 318 -8.59 -11.71 2.89
C TYR A 318 -9.03 -11.08 1.56
N PRO A 319 -8.09 -10.83 0.62
CA PRO A 319 -8.41 -10.12 -0.61
C PRO A 319 -9.44 -10.86 -1.47
N GLU A 320 -9.44 -12.22 -1.46
CA GLU A 320 -10.33 -13.02 -2.30
C GLU A 320 -11.81 -12.72 -2.04
N MET A 321 -12.21 -12.57 -0.77
CA MET A 321 -13.61 -12.28 -0.45
C MET A 321 -14.08 -10.92 -1.02
N LEU A 322 -13.17 -9.93 -1.05
CA LEU A 322 -13.48 -8.63 -1.64
C LEU A 322 -13.50 -8.69 -3.17
N ILE A 323 -12.55 -9.42 -3.77
CA ILE A 323 -12.47 -9.57 -5.22
C ILE A 323 -13.69 -10.31 -5.77
N GLU A 324 -14.10 -11.39 -5.12
CA GLU A 324 -15.23 -12.22 -5.56
C GLU A 324 -16.55 -11.44 -5.56
N ARG A 325 -16.76 -10.54 -4.59
CA ARG A 325 -18.02 -9.78 -4.47
C ARG A 325 -18.00 -8.44 -5.18
N TYR A 326 -16.89 -7.71 -5.12
CA TYR A 326 -16.81 -6.32 -5.61
C TYR A 326 -15.95 -6.15 -6.88
N GLY A 327 -15.24 -7.18 -7.28
CA GLY A 327 -14.31 -7.16 -8.40
C GLY A 327 -12.92 -6.65 -8.02
N LEU A 328 -11.92 -7.10 -8.80
CA LEU A 328 -10.51 -6.80 -8.56
C LEU A 328 -10.20 -5.30 -8.61
N ASP A 329 -10.74 -4.60 -9.61
CA ASP A 329 -10.42 -3.18 -9.83
C ASP A 329 -10.90 -2.29 -8.67
N ALA A 330 -12.02 -2.63 -8.02
CA ALA A 330 -12.50 -1.93 -6.83
C ALA A 330 -11.53 -2.08 -5.65
N VAL A 331 -10.97 -3.28 -5.45
CA VAL A 331 -9.99 -3.57 -4.40
C VAL A 331 -8.68 -2.84 -4.67
N ARG A 332 -8.16 -2.90 -5.90
CA ARG A 332 -6.93 -2.21 -6.31
C ARG A 332 -7.07 -0.69 -6.18
N TYR A 333 -8.19 -0.15 -6.64
CA TYR A 333 -8.51 1.28 -6.49
C TYR A 333 -8.50 1.71 -5.02
N TYR A 334 -9.24 0.99 -4.18
CA TYR A 334 -9.33 1.32 -2.76
C TYR A 334 -7.95 1.37 -2.09
N LEU A 335 -7.16 0.31 -2.27
CA LEU A 335 -5.83 0.22 -1.64
C LEU A 335 -4.89 1.34 -2.08
N MET A 336 -4.96 1.75 -3.33
CA MET A 336 -4.08 2.80 -3.86
C MET A 336 -4.65 4.23 -3.67
N ARG A 337 -5.95 4.38 -3.42
CA ARG A 337 -6.63 5.68 -3.29
C ARG A 337 -6.86 6.12 -1.85
N ALA A 338 -7.29 5.20 -0.99
CA ALA A 338 -7.71 5.53 0.37
C ALA A 338 -6.54 5.77 1.34
N ILE A 339 -5.35 5.26 1.01
CA ILE A 339 -4.19 5.23 1.91
C ILE A 339 -3.03 6.00 1.30
N SER A 340 -2.43 6.89 2.09
CA SER A 340 -1.16 7.52 1.74
C SER A 340 -0.02 6.53 1.89
N PHE A 341 0.64 6.13 0.79
CA PHE A 341 1.52 4.96 0.74
C PHE A 341 2.70 5.03 1.69
N GLY A 342 3.25 6.08 2.08
CA GLY A 342 4.34 6.19 3.06
C GLY A 342 3.90 6.14 4.53
N GLN A 343 2.60 6.11 4.79
CA GLN A 343 2.00 6.20 6.14
C GLN A 343 1.12 4.98 6.43
N ASP A 344 0.83 4.77 7.71
CA ASP A 344 -0.16 3.76 8.12
C ASP A 344 -1.56 4.18 7.65
N GLY A 345 -2.33 3.21 7.18
CA GLY A 345 -3.72 3.42 6.78
C GLY A 345 -4.65 2.47 7.52
N ILE A 346 -5.89 2.88 7.69
CA ILE A 346 -6.92 2.07 8.35
C ILE A 346 -7.93 1.61 7.31
N PHE A 347 -8.10 0.28 7.20
CA PHE A 347 -9.19 -0.30 6.43
C PHE A 347 -10.48 -0.28 7.26
N THR A 348 -11.56 0.19 6.65
CA THR A 348 -12.92 0.01 7.18
C THR A 348 -13.87 -0.41 6.07
N PRO A 349 -14.80 -1.34 6.35
CA PRO A 349 -15.82 -1.73 5.38
C PRO A 349 -16.62 -0.53 4.87
N GLU A 350 -16.93 0.41 5.76
CA GLU A 350 -17.69 1.62 5.45
C GLU A 350 -17.00 2.50 4.41
N ASP A 351 -15.68 2.75 4.58
CA ASP A 351 -14.90 3.55 3.63
C ASP A 351 -14.74 2.81 2.29
N PHE A 352 -14.52 1.49 2.35
CA PHE A 352 -14.40 0.66 1.14
C PHE A 352 -15.68 0.74 0.28
N ILE A 353 -16.86 0.51 0.87
CA ILE A 353 -18.14 0.59 0.16
C ILE A 353 -18.45 2.02 -0.27
N GLY A 354 -18.14 2.99 0.59
CA GLY A 354 -18.28 4.42 0.27
C GLY A 354 -17.51 4.79 -0.99
N ARG A 355 -16.22 4.38 -1.11
CA ARG A 355 -15.39 4.64 -2.30
C ARG A 355 -15.96 4.00 -3.57
N ILE A 356 -16.47 2.78 -3.48
CA ILE A 356 -17.12 2.14 -4.64
C ILE A 356 -18.33 2.97 -5.10
N ASN A 357 -19.18 3.37 -4.17
CA ASN A 357 -20.40 4.10 -4.51
C ASN A 357 -20.13 5.51 -5.03
N PHE A 358 -19.28 6.29 -4.33
CA PHE A 358 -19.06 7.69 -4.67
C PHE A 358 -18.10 7.85 -5.84
N ASP A 359 -16.90 7.28 -5.73
CA ASP A 359 -15.86 7.50 -6.73
C ASP A 359 -16.12 6.66 -8.00
N LEU A 360 -16.36 5.36 -7.84
CA LEU A 360 -16.42 4.44 -8.99
C LEU A 360 -17.79 4.41 -9.66
N ALA A 361 -18.88 4.28 -8.92
CA ALA A 361 -20.21 4.17 -9.50
C ALA A 361 -20.78 5.56 -9.87
N ASN A 362 -20.75 6.52 -8.95
CA ASN A 362 -21.34 7.84 -9.20
C ASN A 362 -20.48 8.70 -10.12
N ASP A 363 -19.20 8.91 -9.77
CA ASP A 363 -18.39 9.86 -10.54
C ASP A 363 -17.98 9.28 -11.90
N LEU A 364 -17.21 8.19 -11.89
CA LEU A 364 -16.68 7.60 -13.13
C LEU A 364 -17.76 6.86 -13.92
N GLY A 365 -18.49 5.97 -13.27
CA GLY A 365 -19.49 5.11 -13.93
C GLY A 365 -20.65 5.91 -14.53
N ASN A 366 -21.13 6.91 -13.81
CA ASN A 366 -22.19 7.77 -14.30
C ASN A 366 -21.72 8.69 -15.43
N LEU A 367 -20.48 9.24 -15.35
CA LEU A 367 -19.90 10.04 -16.42
C LEU A 367 -19.83 9.24 -17.74
N LEU A 368 -19.30 8.02 -17.69
CA LEU A 368 -19.23 7.15 -18.88
C LEU A 368 -20.61 6.86 -19.46
N ASN A 369 -21.56 6.46 -18.62
CA ASN A 369 -22.90 6.12 -19.06
C ASN A 369 -23.66 7.34 -19.65
N ARG A 370 -23.56 8.51 -19.01
CA ARG A 370 -24.14 9.78 -19.53
C ARG A 370 -23.52 10.14 -20.89
N THR A 371 -22.21 10.07 -21.00
CA THR A 371 -21.47 10.42 -22.22
C THR A 371 -21.88 9.53 -23.39
N VAL A 372 -21.82 8.20 -23.21
CA VAL A 372 -22.24 7.23 -24.25
C VAL A 372 -23.71 7.44 -24.66
N SER A 373 -24.57 7.68 -23.67
CA SER A 373 -26.00 7.92 -23.93
C SER A 373 -26.25 9.21 -24.72
N MET A 374 -25.54 10.28 -24.38
CA MET A 374 -25.67 11.57 -25.11
C MET A 374 -25.10 11.49 -26.54
N ILE A 375 -23.96 10.82 -26.73
CA ILE A 375 -23.37 10.61 -28.06
C ILE A 375 -24.33 9.81 -28.96
N ASN A 376 -24.92 8.73 -28.45
CA ASN A 376 -25.91 7.97 -29.18
C ASN A 376 -27.16 8.81 -29.52
N LYS A 377 -27.65 9.57 -28.52
CA LYS A 377 -28.89 10.35 -28.67
C LYS A 377 -28.76 11.54 -29.59
N TYR A 378 -27.62 12.21 -29.58
CA TYR A 378 -27.46 13.51 -30.24
C TYR A 378 -26.59 13.45 -31.52
N ASN A 379 -25.76 12.42 -31.70
CA ASN A 379 -24.86 12.28 -32.84
C ASN A 379 -24.77 10.87 -33.40
N ASP A 380 -25.82 10.08 -33.27
CA ASP A 380 -25.92 8.71 -33.84
C ASP A 380 -24.71 7.82 -33.53
N GLY A 381 -24.19 7.94 -32.30
CA GLY A 381 -23.03 7.19 -31.80
C GLY A 381 -21.67 7.71 -32.23
N LYS A 382 -21.58 8.76 -33.06
CA LYS A 382 -20.33 9.27 -33.61
C LYS A 382 -19.68 10.28 -32.67
N ILE A 383 -18.35 10.23 -32.60
CA ILE A 383 -17.52 11.21 -31.87
C ILE A 383 -16.75 12.04 -32.90
N GLU A 384 -17.02 13.33 -32.96
CA GLU A 384 -16.46 14.23 -33.97
C GLU A 384 -15.91 15.51 -33.34
N ALA A 385 -14.60 15.78 -33.55
CA ALA A 385 -13.98 17.05 -33.20
C ALA A 385 -14.29 18.07 -34.31
N THR A 386 -15.22 18.98 -34.07
CA THR A 386 -15.61 20.01 -35.07
C THR A 386 -14.79 21.29 -34.97
N GLY A 387 -14.06 21.50 -33.87
CA GLY A 387 -13.30 22.71 -33.59
C GLY A 387 -14.16 23.93 -33.24
N VAL A 388 -15.49 23.77 -33.10
CA VAL A 388 -16.38 24.85 -32.67
C VAL A 388 -16.45 24.89 -31.16
N SER A 389 -15.66 25.77 -30.54
CA SER A 389 -15.45 25.79 -29.10
C SER A 389 -16.61 26.44 -28.33
N THR A 390 -16.73 26.02 -27.08
CA THR A 390 -17.47 26.72 -26.02
C THR A 390 -16.52 27.59 -25.18
N GLU A 391 -17.05 28.45 -24.34
CA GLU A 391 -16.26 29.25 -23.37
C GLU A 391 -15.58 28.40 -22.30
N PHE A 392 -15.99 27.12 -22.12
CA PHE A 392 -15.50 26.21 -21.08
C PHE A 392 -14.40 25.27 -21.57
N ASP A 393 -14.20 25.12 -22.90
CA ASP A 393 -13.30 24.11 -23.47
C ASP A 393 -11.84 24.35 -23.04
N ALA A 394 -11.34 25.59 -23.18
CA ALA A 394 -9.97 25.92 -22.83
C ALA A 394 -9.63 25.61 -21.37
N SER A 395 -10.54 25.90 -20.43
CA SER A 395 -10.33 25.60 -19.01
C SER A 395 -10.40 24.09 -18.72
N LEU A 396 -11.13 23.33 -19.51
CA LEU A 396 -11.18 21.88 -19.38
C LEU A 396 -9.90 21.22 -19.92
N GLU A 397 -9.41 21.70 -21.08
CA GLU A 397 -8.14 21.23 -21.68
C GLU A 397 -6.94 21.54 -20.78
N GLU A 398 -6.91 22.71 -20.11
CA GLU A 398 -5.89 23.04 -19.10
C GLU A 398 -5.87 22.01 -17.96
N VAL A 399 -7.03 21.64 -17.43
CA VAL A 399 -7.14 20.60 -16.38
C VAL A 399 -6.64 19.25 -16.89
N VAL A 400 -6.83 18.91 -18.16
CA VAL A 400 -6.26 17.68 -18.76
C VAL A 400 -4.74 17.70 -18.72
N GLU A 401 -4.11 18.78 -19.17
CA GLU A 401 -2.66 18.91 -19.20
C GLU A 401 -2.05 18.87 -17.78
N GLU A 402 -2.67 19.61 -16.85
CA GLU A 402 -2.27 19.59 -15.45
C GLU A 402 -2.40 18.21 -14.84
N THR A 403 -3.52 17.50 -15.06
CA THR A 403 -3.75 16.15 -14.58
C THR A 403 -2.68 15.18 -15.05
N ILE A 404 -2.36 15.17 -16.35
CA ILE A 404 -1.32 14.31 -16.91
C ILE A 404 0.03 14.61 -16.26
N SER A 405 0.40 15.91 -16.17
CA SER A 405 1.67 16.34 -15.59
C SER A 405 1.79 15.97 -14.10
N HIS A 406 0.74 16.25 -13.31
CA HIS A 406 0.72 15.95 -11.87
C HIS A 406 0.71 14.46 -11.61
N PHE A 407 -0.06 13.69 -12.37
CA PHE A 407 -0.09 12.23 -12.29
C PHE A 407 1.31 11.63 -12.43
N HIS A 408 2.07 12.02 -13.44
CA HIS A 408 3.43 11.51 -13.62
C HIS A 408 4.36 11.88 -12.45
N LYS A 409 4.28 13.11 -11.95
CA LYS A 409 5.07 13.55 -10.79
C LYS A 409 4.73 12.76 -9.53
N ALA A 410 3.45 12.49 -9.29
CA ALA A 410 2.98 11.69 -8.16
C ALA A 410 3.42 10.23 -8.28
N MET A 411 3.31 9.63 -9.47
CA MET A 411 3.76 8.26 -9.72
C MET A 411 5.27 8.08 -9.51
N ASP A 412 6.09 9.04 -9.91
CA ASP A 412 7.54 9.00 -9.71
C ASP A 412 7.93 9.11 -8.23
N LYS A 413 7.07 9.68 -7.39
CA LYS A 413 7.23 9.77 -5.93
C LYS A 413 6.54 8.65 -5.16
N PHE A 414 5.83 7.74 -5.84
CA PHE A 414 5.02 6.66 -5.26
C PHE A 414 3.83 7.18 -4.43
N GLU A 415 3.34 8.36 -4.78
CA GLU A 415 2.16 9.02 -4.18
C GLU A 415 0.88 8.60 -4.94
N PHE A 416 0.53 7.30 -4.88
CA PHE A 416 -0.57 6.71 -5.65
C PHE A 416 -1.92 7.37 -5.39
N ASN A 417 -2.20 7.69 -4.14
CA ASN A 417 -3.43 8.37 -3.74
C ASN A 417 -3.54 9.78 -4.33
N VAL A 418 -2.43 10.48 -4.50
CA VAL A 418 -2.36 11.80 -5.16
C VAL A 418 -2.57 11.63 -6.66
N ALA A 419 -1.87 10.69 -7.30
CA ALA A 419 -2.05 10.40 -8.72
C ALA A 419 -3.51 10.07 -9.07
N LEU A 420 -4.17 9.24 -8.25
CA LEU A 420 -5.59 8.95 -8.43
C LEU A 420 -6.49 10.15 -8.12
N ALA A 421 -6.13 11.02 -7.15
CA ALA A 421 -6.88 12.24 -6.88
C ALA A 421 -6.85 13.19 -8.08
N ASP A 422 -5.72 13.33 -8.77
CA ASP A 422 -5.60 14.13 -9.99
C ASP A 422 -6.53 13.59 -11.10
N VAL A 423 -6.59 12.27 -11.29
CA VAL A 423 -7.54 11.66 -12.25
C VAL A 423 -8.99 11.98 -11.85
N TRP A 424 -9.33 11.93 -10.56
CA TRP A 424 -10.69 12.27 -10.09
C TRP A 424 -10.99 13.77 -10.22
N THR A 425 -9.98 14.63 -10.15
CA THR A 425 -10.14 16.06 -10.48
C THR A 425 -10.59 16.23 -11.93
N LEU A 426 -9.97 15.52 -12.88
CA LEU A 426 -10.38 15.52 -14.28
C LEU A 426 -11.81 14.98 -14.46
N ILE A 427 -12.14 13.84 -13.82
CA ILE A 427 -13.48 13.23 -13.87
C ILE A 427 -14.55 14.20 -13.34
N SER A 428 -14.31 14.81 -12.19
CA SER A 428 -15.23 15.77 -11.57
C SER A 428 -15.39 17.04 -12.43
N ARG A 429 -14.28 17.55 -12.98
CA ARG A 429 -14.32 18.69 -13.90
C ARG A 429 -15.11 18.38 -15.17
N THR A 430 -14.98 17.15 -15.67
CA THR A 430 -15.71 16.68 -16.86
C THR A 430 -17.20 16.52 -16.56
N ASN A 431 -17.58 16.04 -15.39
CA ASN A 431 -18.98 16.03 -14.96
C ASN A 431 -19.56 17.44 -14.89
N LYS A 432 -18.82 18.39 -14.30
CA LYS A 432 -19.23 19.80 -14.23
C LYS A 432 -19.38 20.42 -15.63
N TYR A 433 -18.49 20.09 -16.57
CA TYR A 433 -18.54 20.56 -17.95
C TYR A 433 -19.85 20.15 -18.66
N ILE A 434 -20.41 18.99 -18.36
CA ILE A 434 -21.73 18.60 -18.89
C ILE A 434 -22.82 19.60 -18.45
N ASP A 435 -22.78 20.01 -17.18
CA ASP A 435 -23.80 20.91 -16.63
C ASP A 435 -23.61 22.35 -17.16
N GLU A 436 -22.38 22.80 -17.32
CA GLU A 436 -22.03 24.12 -17.87
C GLU A 436 -22.41 24.26 -19.34
N THR A 437 -22.09 23.25 -20.16
CA THR A 437 -22.37 23.26 -21.60
C THR A 437 -23.80 22.88 -21.97
N ALA A 438 -24.51 22.24 -21.03
CA ALA A 438 -25.90 21.81 -21.19
C ALA A 438 -26.21 21.19 -22.57
N PRO A 439 -25.63 20.02 -22.95
CA PRO A 439 -25.76 19.42 -24.28
C PRO A 439 -27.21 19.24 -24.73
N TRP A 440 -28.13 19.03 -23.79
CA TRP A 440 -29.58 18.93 -24.06
C TRP A 440 -30.22 20.25 -24.50
N VAL A 441 -29.57 21.39 -24.24
CA VAL A 441 -30.00 22.69 -24.75
C VAL A 441 -29.46 22.90 -26.15
N LEU A 442 -28.17 22.63 -26.37
CA LEU A 442 -27.51 22.72 -27.69
C LEU A 442 -28.21 21.80 -28.72
N ALA A 443 -28.68 20.65 -28.29
CA ALA A 443 -29.38 19.68 -29.16
C ALA A 443 -30.74 20.19 -29.69
N LYS A 444 -31.25 21.34 -29.21
CA LYS A 444 -32.53 21.92 -29.68
C LYS A 444 -32.37 22.81 -30.92
N SER A 445 -31.14 23.22 -31.25
CA SER A 445 -30.81 24.12 -32.35
C SER A 445 -29.91 23.40 -33.36
N GLU A 446 -30.28 23.43 -34.64
CA GLU A 446 -29.41 22.90 -35.70
C GLU A 446 -28.15 23.75 -35.91
N ASP A 447 -28.20 25.05 -35.58
CA ASP A 447 -27.06 25.97 -35.66
C ASP A 447 -26.00 25.65 -34.58
N ASP A 448 -26.39 25.02 -33.47
CA ASP A 448 -25.50 24.63 -32.39
C ASP A 448 -24.96 23.20 -32.53
N LYS A 449 -25.32 22.48 -33.58
CA LYS A 449 -24.95 21.05 -33.77
C LYS A 449 -23.43 20.84 -33.77
N ALA A 450 -22.67 21.70 -34.47
CA ALA A 450 -21.22 21.60 -34.51
C ALA A 450 -20.58 21.81 -33.13
N LYS A 451 -21.13 22.76 -32.36
CA LYS A 451 -20.71 23.00 -30.97
C LYS A 451 -21.05 21.81 -30.07
N LEU A 452 -22.25 21.25 -30.20
CA LEU A 452 -22.68 20.05 -29.48
C LEU A 452 -21.73 18.87 -29.75
N ASN A 453 -21.40 18.61 -31.03
CA ASN A 453 -20.49 17.54 -31.39
C ASN A 453 -19.11 17.73 -30.77
N ASN A 454 -18.61 18.98 -30.73
CA ASN A 454 -17.35 19.30 -30.06
C ASN A 454 -17.40 19.07 -28.54
N VAL A 455 -18.52 19.40 -27.91
CA VAL A 455 -18.75 19.10 -26.49
C VAL A 455 -18.72 17.59 -26.24
N LEU A 456 -19.42 16.80 -27.06
CA LEU A 456 -19.44 15.33 -26.94
C LEU A 456 -18.05 14.72 -27.18
N TYR A 457 -17.26 15.30 -28.09
CA TYR A 457 -15.87 14.92 -28.32
C TYR A 457 -15.02 15.15 -27.06
N HIS A 458 -15.12 16.33 -26.40
CA HIS A 458 -14.39 16.62 -25.17
C HIS A 458 -14.72 15.62 -24.05
N LEU A 459 -15.99 15.26 -23.90
CA LEU A 459 -16.42 14.26 -22.92
C LEU A 459 -15.80 12.89 -23.17
N ALA A 460 -15.82 12.43 -24.43
CA ALA A 460 -15.24 11.15 -24.82
C ALA A 460 -13.70 11.15 -24.64
N GLU A 461 -13.05 12.25 -25.03
CA GLU A 461 -11.60 12.38 -24.95
C GLU A 461 -11.10 12.41 -23.50
N ASN A 462 -11.79 13.12 -22.61
CA ASN A 462 -11.46 13.15 -21.20
C ASN A 462 -11.64 11.76 -20.54
N LEU A 463 -12.66 11.01 -20.93
CA LEU A 463 -12.85 9.62 -20.50
C LEU A 463 -11.74 8.70 -21.02
N ARG A 464 -11.28 8.89 -22.28
CA ARG A 464 -10.13 8.17 -22.83
C ARG A 464 -8.87 8.44 -22.01
N ILE A 465 -8.59 9.73 -21.72
CA ILE A 465 -7.42 10.13 -20.95
C ILE A 465 -7.50 9.58 -19.52
N ALA A 466 -8.64 9.74 -18.84
CA ALA A 466 -8.86 9.15 -17.53
C ALA A 466 -8.67 7.61 -17.57
N GLY A 467 -9.26 6.93 -18.56
CA GLY A 467 -9.08 5.50 -18.78
C GLY A 467 -7.61 5.11 -18.99
N ALA A 468 -6.85 5.91 -19.75
CA ALA A 468 -5.43 5.67 -19.98
C ALA A 468 -4.60 5.80 -18.68
N LEU A 469 -4.83 6.84 -17.89
CA LEU A 469 -4.16 7.05 -16.60
C LEU A 469 -4.53 5.99 -15.56
N LEU A 470 -5.73 5.42 -15.64
CA LEU A 470 -6.19 4.35 -14.75
C LEU A 470 -5.63 2.96 -15.09
N GLN A 471 -5.03 2.74 -16.26
CA GLN A 471 -4.52 1.42 -16.69
C GLN A 471 -3.60 0.73 -15.68
N PRO A 472 -2.65 1.42 -15.02
CA PRO A 472 -1.79 0.78 -14.03
C PRO A 472 -2.56 0.23 -12.81
N PHE A 473 -3.66 0.89 -12.46
CA PHE A 473 -4.47 0.61 -11.27
C PHE A 473 -5.62 -0.35 -11.55
N MET A 474 -6.41 -0.07 -12.59
CA MET A 474 -7.72 -0.69 -12.89
C MET A 474 -7.81 -1.09 -14.36
N ARG A 475 -7.05 -2.08 -14.76
CA ARG A 475 -6.90 -2.50 -16.16
C ARG A 475 -8.23 -2.91 -16.82
N ALA A 476 -9.06 -3.67 -16.12
CA ALA A 476 -10.34 -4.12 -16.67
C ALA A 476 -11.31 -2.95 -16.84
N THR A 477 -11.33 -2.01 -15.91
CA THR A 477 -12.14 -0.79 -15.98
C THR A 477 -11.71 0.09 -17.16
N SER A 478 -10.41 0.32 -17.33
CA SER A 478 -9.86 1.04 -18.48
C SER A 478 -10.28 0.39 -19.81
N GLY A 479 -10.16 -0.93 -19.92
CA GLY A 479 -10.61 -1.67 -21.09
C GLY A 479 -12.10 -1.50 -21.38
N LYS A 480 -12.96 -1.49 -20.36
CA LYS A 480 -14.41 -1.24 -20.50
C LYS A 480 -14.72 0.20 -20.95
N ILE A 481 -13.94 1.17 -20.48
CA ILE A 481 -14.08 2.57 -20.93
C ILE A 481 -13.76 2.66 -22.42
N PHE A 482 -12.62 2.12 -22.87
CA PHE A 482 -12.23 2.14 -24.28
C PHE A 482 -13.23 1.40 -25.17
N GLU A 483 -13.69 0.23 -24.73
CA GLU A 483 -14.71 -0.54 -25.45
C GLU A 483 -16.00 0.24 -25.63
N GLN A 484 -16.50 0.88 -24.57
CA GLN A 484 -17.75 1.64 -24.66
C GLN A 484 -17.62 2.91 -25.49
N LEU A 485 -16.42 3.48 -25.59
CA LEU A 485 -16.11 4.59 -26.49
C LEU A 485 -15.88 4.14 -27.94
N GLY A 486 -16.04 2.84 -28.26
CA GLY A 486 -15.85 2.31 -29.62
C GLY A 486 -14.40 2.30 -30.07
N MET A 487 -13.44 2.17 -29.15
CA MET A 487 -12.03 2.19 -29.50
C MET A 487 -11.50 0.79 -29.79
N ASP A 488 -10.65 0.67 -30.80
CA ASP A 488 -9.97 -0.59 -31.14
C ASP A 488 -8.80 -0.86 -30.20
N GLU A 489 -8.09 0.20 -29.79
CA GLU A 489 -6.99 0.10 -28.85
C GLU A 489 -7.51 -0.25 -27.45
N ARG A 490 -6.87 -1.25 -26.85
CA ARG A 490 -7.19 -1.72 -25.50
C ARG A 490 -6.18 -1.24 -24.45
N SER A 491 -5.11 -0.58 -24.90
CA SER A 491 -4.07 -0.02 -24.03
C SER A 491 -3.39 1.16 -24.71
N PHE A 492 -3.05 2.17 -23.96
CA PHE A 492 -2.38 3.39 -24.42
C PHE A 492 -1.05 3.57 -23.71
N SER A 493 -0.03 3.97 -24.48
CA SER A 493 1.22 4.47 -23.90
C SER A 493 0.92 5.73 -23.09
N LEU A 494 1.57 5.84 -21.94
CA LEU A 494 1.48 7.04 -21.09
C LEU A 494 2.61 8.05 -21.39
N GLU A 495 3.66 7.63 -22.09
CA GLU A 495 4.81 8.51 -22.41
C GLU A 495 4.42 9.71 -23.28
N ASN A 496 3.48 9.52 -24.20
CA ASN A 496 3.02 10.55 -25.13
C ASN A 496 1.51 10.80 -25.03
N LEU A 497 0.92 10.54 -23.86
CA LEU A 497 -0.50 10.79 -23.65
C LEU A 497 -0.79 12.29 -23.74
N SER A 498 -1.72 12.66 -24.63
CA SER A 498 -2.14 14.03 -24.84
C SER A 498 -3.58 14.09 -25.29
N PHE A 499 -4.20 15.25 -25.18
CA PHE A 499 -5.49 15.55 -25.77
C PHE A 499 -5.40 15.60 -27.29
N GLY A 500 -6.47 15.19 -27.98
CA GLY A 500 -6.57 15.30 -29.45
C GLY A 500 -6.67 13.96 -30.18
N TYR A 501 -7.16 12.89 -29.55
CA TYR A 501 -7.36 11.59 -30.19
C TYR A 501 -8.47 11.62 -31.25
N SER A 502 -8.27 10.91 -32.37
CA SER A 502 -9.25 10.78 -33.45
C SER A 502 -10.02 9.48 -33.30
N PHE A 503 -11.27 9.56 -32.90
CA PHE A 503 -12.17 8.42 -32.83
C PHE A 503 -12.61 7.99 -34.22
N THR A 504 -12.51 6.70 -34.52
CA THR A 504 -12.79 6.15 -35.86
C THR A 504 -14.07 5.32 -35.90
N HIS A 505 -14.55 4.86 -34.77
CA HIS A 505 -15.74 4.03 -34.65
C HIS A 505 -16.78 4.68 -33.72
N PRO A 506 -18.06 4.34 -33.91
CA PRO A 506 -19.09 4.82 -32.99
C PRO A 506 -18.97 4.18 -31.61
N VAL A 507 -19.49 4.86 -30.62
CA VAL A 507 -19.65 4.31 -29.26
C VAL A 507 -20.58 3.10 -29.31
N VAL A 508 -20.52 2.23 -28.28
CA VAL A 508 -21.48 1.12 -28.17
C VAL A 508 -22.92 1.63 -28.16
N ALA A 509 -23.82 0.90 -28.80
CA ALA A 509 -25.24 1.30 -28.95
C ALA A 509 -25.94 1.49 -27.59
N LYS A 510 -25.51 0.78 -26.58
CA LYS A 510 -26.03 0.89 -25.20
C LYS A 510 -24.88 0.75 -24.21
N GLY A 511 -24.66 1.81 -23.42
CA GLY A 511 -23.70 1.79 -22.32
C GLY A 511 -24.06 0.74 -21.26
N GLN A 512 -23.03 0.16 -20.66
CA GLN A 512 -23.18 -0.79 -19.56
C GLN A 512 -22.55 -0.16 -18.28
N PRO A 513 -23.22 -0.26 -17.13
CA PRO A 513 -22.61 0.15 -15.87
C PRO A 513 -21.29 -0.60 -15.63
N ILE A 514 -20.22 0.13 -15.34
CA ILE A 514 -18.91 -0.47 -15.04
C ILE A 514 -18.76 -0.84 -13.56
N PHE A 515 -19.50 -0.16 -12.69
CA PHE A 515 -19.63 -0.48 -11.27
C PHE A 515 -21.11 -0.40 -10.84
N PRO A 516 -21.60 -1.37 -10.06
CA PRO A 516 -22.94 -1.31 -9.48
C PRO A 516 -22.97 -0.32 -8.31
N ARG A 517 -24.13 0.25 -8.05
CA ARG A 517 -24.38 0.92 -6.79
C ARG A 517 -24.72 -0.12 -5.72
N LEU A 518 -24.08 -0.02 -4.56
CA LEU A 518 -24.17 -0.98 -3.48
C LEU A 518 -25.01 -0.44 -2.32
N ASP A 519 -25.75 -1.32 -1.64
CA ASP A 519 -26.38 -0.99 -0.37
C ASP A 519 -25.32 -1.00 0.73
N VAL A 520 -25.14 0.14 1.40
CA VAL A 520 -24.05 0.34 2.36
C VAL A 520 -24.21 -0.56 3.59
N GLU A 521 -25.42 -0.67 4.13
CA GLU A 521 -25.68 -1.42 5.36
C GLU A 521 -25.51 -2.92 5.12
N GLU A 522 -26.07 -3.44 4.02
CA GLU A 522 -25.94 -4.84 3.63
C GLU A 522 -24.48 -5.24 3.40
N GLU A 523 -23.74 -4.44 2.64
CA GLU A 523 -22.38 -4.78 2.24
C GLU A 523 -21.38 -4.63 3.40
N VAL A 524 -21.54 -3.65 4.25
CA VAL A 524 -20.75 -3.50 5.48
C VAL A 524 -20.98 -4.69 6.41
N ALA A 525 -22.24 -5.11 6.60
CA ALA A 525 -22.58 -6.29 7.40
C ALA A 525 -21.96 -7.55 6.81
N TYR A 526 -22.00 -7.72 5.48
CA TYR A 526 -21.38 -8.85 4.81
C TYR A 526 -19.87 -8.90 5.06
N ILE A 527 -19.15 -7.78 4.88
CA ILE A 527 -17.69 -7.76 5.08
C ILE A 527 -17.34 -8.09 6.53
N LYS A 528 -18.06 -7.49 7.51
CA LYS A 528 -17.84 -7.77 8.93
C LYS A 528 -18.11 -9.25 9.28
N LEU A 529 -19.14 -9.85 8.72
CA LEU A 529 -19.43 -11.27 8.87
C LEU A 529 -18.28 -12.15 8.33
N GLN A 530 -17.78 -11.85 7.14
CA GLN A 530 -16.67 -12.60 6.53
C GLN A 530 -15.37 -12.45 7.34
N MET A 531 -15.08 -11.26 7.86
CA MET A 531 -13.95 -11.02 8.75
C MET A 531 -14.02 -11.88 10.03
N ALA A 532 -15.20 -12.06 10.57
CA ALA A 532 -15.47 -12.91 11.73
C ALA A 532 -15.48 -14.42 11.41
N GLY A 533 -15.07 -14.83 10.20
CA GLY A 533 -15.01 -16.23 9.78
C GLY A 533 -16.36 -16.84 9.42
N GLY A 534 -17.34 -16.02 9.06
CA GLY A 534 -18.69 -16.45 8.69
C GLY A 534 -19.59 -16.80 9.89
N VAL A 535 -19.06 -16.69 11.09
CA VAL A 535 -19.83 -16.81 12.35
C VAL A 535 -20.14 -15.39 12.80
N LEU A 536 -21.43 -15.08 12.95
CA LEU A 536 -21.80 -13.82 13.61
C LEU A 536 -21.13 -13.83 14.99
N PRO A 537 -20.38 -12.76 15.38
CA PRO A 537 -19.98 -12.63 16.76
C PRO A 537 -21.26 -12.77 17.61
N GLU A 538 -21.22 -13.56 18.69
CA GLU A 538 -22.28 -13.51 19.69
C GLU A 538 -22.57 -12.04 19.93
N LYS A 539 -23.85 -11.64 19.78
CA LYS A 539 -24.26 -10.26 19.97
C LYS A 539 -23.55 -9.77 21.22
N GLU A 540 -22.54 -8.90 21.05
CA GLU A 540 -22.20 -8.01 22.17
C GLU A 540 -23.54 -7.46 22.63
N TRP A 541 -23.79 -7.61 23.92
CA TRP A 541 -24.99 -7.10 24.55
C TRP A 541 -25.08 -5.60 24.18
N VAL A 542 -25.82 -5.33 23.11
CA VAL A 542 -26.31 -3.98 22.82
C VAL A 542 -27.32 -3.77 23.92
N PRO A 543 -27.15 -2.77 24.81
CA PRO A 543 -28.19 -2.40 25.73
C PRO A 543 -29.46 -2.30 24.91
N GLU A 544 -30.56 -2.95 25.35
CA GLU A 544 -31.88 -2.78 24.73
C GLU A 544 -31.97 -1.34 24.27
N GLU A 545 -32.17 -1.13 22.96
CA GLU A 545 -32.61 0.17 22.49
C GLU A 545 -33.80 0.53 23.38
N VAL A 546 -33.53 1.36 24.35
CA VAL A 546 -34.61 2.16 24.91
C VAL A 546 -35.17 2.83 23.65
N GLU A 547 -36.31 2.37 23.15
CA GLU A 547 -37.12 3.15 22.25
C GLU A 547 -37.31 4.50 22.95
N LEU A 548 -36.35 5.37 22.73
CA LEU A 548 -36.56 6.79 22.89
C LEU A 548 -37.61 7.09 21.83
N ASN A 549 -38.87 6.99 22.27
CA ASN A 549 -40.02 7.54 21.58
C ASN A 549 -39.85 9.07 21.59
N LEU A 550 -38.73 9.51 20.97
CA LEU A 550 -38.49 10.90 20.60
C LEU A 550 -39.37 11.15 19.37
N THR A 551 -40.68 11.21 19.57
CA THR A 551 -41.56 12.03 18.74
C THR A 551 -41.17 13.49 19.02
N LEU A 552 -39.96 13.87 18.69
CA LEU A 552 -39.64 15.28 18.53
C LEU A 552 -40.51 15.76 17.37
N PRO A 553 -41.29 16.83 17.57
CA PRO A 553 -42.08 17.39 16.49
C PRO A 553 -41.14 17.72 15.34
N GLN A 554 -41.48 17.30 14.12
CA GLN A 554 -40.73 17.65 12.93
C GLN A 554 -40.59 19.17 12.86
N ILE A 555 -39.37 19.69 12.89
CA ILE A 555 -39.12 21.11 12.65
C ILE A 555 -39.28 21.38 11.15
N LYS A 556 -39.91 22.52 10.82
CA LYS A 556 -39.97 23.00 9.44
C LYS A 556 -38.67 23.68 9.09
N PHE A 557 -38.37 23.79 7.79
CA PHE A 557 -37.18 24.48 7.29
C PHE A 557 -37.03 25.89 7.88
N ASP A 558 -38.11 26.63 8.01
CA ASP A 558 -38.17 27.96 8.65
C ASP A 558 -37.73 27.96 10.12
N ASP A 559 -37.79 26.81 10.80
CA ASP A 559 -37.31 26.68 12.17
C ASP A 559 -35.81 26.37 12.20
N PHE A 560 -35.32 25.66 11.18
CA PHE A 560 -33.88 25.41 10.99
C PHE A 560 -33.13 26.72 10.59
N GLU A 561 -33.73 27.56 9.76
CA GLU A 561 -33.14 28.88 9.39
C GLU A 561 -32.93 29.83 10.59
N LYS A 562 -33.55 29.56 11.72
CA LYS A 562 -33.37 30.35 12.96
C LYS A 562 -32.15 29.89 13.77
N ILE A 563 -31.52 28.77 13.37
CA ILE A 563 -30.33 28.25 14.04
C ILE A 563 -29.09 28.88 13.43
N GLU A 564 -28.36 29.65 14.22
CA GLU A 564 -27.06 30.19 13.84
C GLU A 564 -25.94 29.27 14.34
N LEU A 565 -25.15 28.75 13.42
CA LEU A 565 -23.93 27.97 13.74
C LEU A 565 -22.72 28.89 13.62
N LYS A 566 -21.93 28.98 14.71
CA LYS A 566 -20.70 29.77 14.76
C LYS A 566 -19.51 28.89 15.07
N VAL A 567 -18.38 29.15 14.40
CA VAL A 567 -17.09 28.62 14.82
C VAL A 567 -16.58 29.49 15.96
N ALA A 568 -16.10 28.87 17.03
CA ALA A 568 -15.59 29.57 18.20
C ALA A 568 -14.20 29.06 18.58
N GLU A 569 -13.33 29.95 19.07
CA GLU A 569 -12.05 29.58 19.65
C GLU A 569 -12.25 29.14 21.08
N VAL A 570 -11.61 28.01 21.47
CA VAL A 570 -11.61 27.53 22.86
C VAL A 570 -10.57 28.30 23.66
N LEU A 571 -11.02 29.18 24.53
CA LEU A 571 -10.14 29.96 25.40
C LEU A 571 -9.70 29.17 26.64
N GLU A 572 -10.61 28.35 27.20
CA GLU A 572 -10.38 27.60 28.43
C GLU A 572 -11.28 26.37 28.47
N VAL A 573 -10.77 25.26 28.98
CA VAL A 573 -11.56 24.03 29.20
C VAL A 573 -11.17 23.40 30.52
N GLU A 574 -12.15 23.02 31.33
CA GLU A 574 -11.94 22.40 32.63
C GLU A 574 -13.00 21.34 32.94
N PRO A 575 -12.68 20.31 33.75
CA PRO A 575 -13.68 19.36 34.23
C PRO A 575 -14.74 20.03 35.10
N VAL A 576 -15.96 19.55 35.02
CA VAL A 576 -17.05 19.99 35.92
C VAL A 576 -16.99 19.18 37.20
N GLU A 577 -16.86 19.85 38.34
CA GLU A 577 -16.81 19.21 39.65
C GLU A 577 -18.07 18.36 39.89
N GLY A 578 -17.87 17.09 40.24
CA GLY A 578 -18.97 16.12 40.44
C GLY A 578 -19.51 15.44 39.18
N SER A 579 -18.86 15.58 38.02
CA SER A 579 -19.26 14.89 36.78
C SER A 579 -18.07 14.36 35.99
N ASP A 580 -18.06 13.07 35.76
CA ASP A 580 -17.04 12.38 34.92
C ASP A 580 -17.31 12.52 33.41
N LYS A 581 -18.43 13.15 33.03
CA LYS A 581 -18.89 13.25 31.63
C LYS A 581 -18.81 14.65 31.06
N LEU A 582 -18.81 15.68 31.91
CA LEU A 582 -18.94 17.07 31.49
C LEU A 582 -17.63 17.82 31.53
N LEU A 583 -17.36 18.57 30.46
CA LEU A 583 -16.36 19.63 30.40
C LEU A 583 -17.04 20.98 30.30
N ARG A 584 -16.46 21.97 30.98
CA ARG A 584 -16.83 23.38 30.88
C ARG A 584 -15.88 24.08 29.93
N PHE A 585 -16.44 24.67 28.89
CA PHE A 585 -15.72 25.41 27.87
C PHE A 585 -16.00 26.90 28.03
N LYS A 586 -14.95 27.71 27.85
CA LYS A 586 -15.06 29.14 27.64
C LYS A 586 -14.64 29.44 26.20
N LEU A 587 -15.54 29.96 25.42
CA LEU A 587 -15.41 30.09 23.97
C LEU A 587 -15.46 31.57 23.55
N ASP A 588 -14.57 31.96 22.64
CA ASP A 588 -14.71 33.20 21.86
C ASP A 588 -15.43 32.88 20.56
N ALA A 589 -16.66 33.32 20.45
CA ALA A 589 -17.52 33.18 19.27
C ALA A 589 -17.69 34.51 18.50
N GLY A 590 -16.85 35.52 18.80
CA GLY A 590 -16.97 36.86 18.24
C GLY A 590 -18.06 37.70 18.91
N ASP A 591 -18.54 37.32 20.08
CA ASP A 591 -19.51 38.08 20.88
C ASP A 591 -18.78 39.09 21.78
N SER A 592 -19.51 40.00 22.40
CA SER A 592 -18.96 41.01 23.30
C SER A 592 -18.33 40.45 24.58
N GLU A 593 -18.73 39.23 24.97
CA GLU A 593 -18.14 38.47 26.08
C GLU A 593 -18.02 37.00 25.72
N PRO A 594 -17.00 36.27 26.22
CA PRO A 594 -16.85 34.85 25.98
C PRO A 594 -18.05 34.03 26.47
N ARG A 595 -18.48 33.06 25.69
CA ARG A 595 -19.56 32.14 26.04
C ARG A 595 -19.06 30.98 26.91
N GLN A 596 -19.86 30.58 27.91
CA GLN A 596 -19.62 29.35 28.64
C GLN A 596 -20.58 28.27 28.16
N ILE A 597 -20.03 27.09 27.81
CA ILE A 597 -20.80 25.92 27.37
C ILE A 597 -20.38 24.70 28.19
N LEU A 598 -21.35 23.86 28.57
CA LEU A 598 -21.11 22.53 29.15
C LEU A 598 -21.33 21.47 28.08
N SER A 599 -20.37 20.58 27.90
CA SER A 599 -20.49 19.51 26.92
C SER A 599 -20.15 18.14 27.50
N GLY A 600 -20.92 17.11 27.14
CA GLY A 600 -20.78 15.72 27.61
C GLY A 600 -19.67 14.92 26.94
N ILE A 601 -18.58 15.56 26.53
CA ILE A 601 -17.52 14.94 25.71
C ILE A 601 -16.26 14.53 26.49
N ALA A 602 -16.27 14.65 27.83
CA ALA A 602 -15.10 14.34 28.68
C ALA A 602 -14.58 12.89 28.50
N GLN A 603 -15.45 11.96 28.12
CA GLN A 603 -15.09 10.56 27.89
C GLN A 603 -14.49 10.29 26.49
N PHE A 604 -14.63 11.24 25.57
CA PHE A 604 -14.21 11.11 24.16
C PHE A 604 -13.01 11.96 23.79
N LEU A 605 -12.73 13.03 24.57
CA LEU A 605 -11.63 13.97 24.32
C LEU A 605 -10.85 14.25 25.60
N SER A 606 -9.55 13.99 25.60
CA SER A 606 -8.70 14.43 26.70
C SER A 606 -8.43 15.94 26.63
N LEU A 607 -8.22 16.58 27.78
CA LEU A 607 -7.91 18.02 27.88
C LEU A 607 -6.71 18.45 26.98
N ILE A 608 -5.74 17.55 26.76
CA ILE A 608 -4.56 17.79 25.90
C ILE A 608 -4.97 17.95 24.44
N HIS A 609 -5.96 17.18 23.96
CA HIS A 609 -6.43 17.25 22.56
C HIS A 609 -7.25 18.53 22.28
N ILE A 610 -7.76 19.19 23.30
CA ILE A 610 -8.60 20.39 23.18
C ILE A 610 -7.75 21.67 23.25
N SER A 611 -6.61 21.64 23.96
CA SER A 611 -5.75 22.81 24.21
C SER A 611 -4.57 22.96 23.24
N GLU A 612 -4.34 22.03 22.29
CA GLU A 612 -3.29 22.20 21.29
C GLU A 612 -3.73 23.13 20.14
N PRO A 613 -2.98 24.20 19.84
CA PRO A 613 -3.40 25.27 18.92
C PRO A 613 -3.36 24.93 17.42
N THR A 614 -3.28 23.63 17.03
CA THR A 614 -2.95 23.23 15.64
C THR A 614 -4.03 22.45 14.90
N ARG A 615 -5.26 22.25 15.45
CA ARG A 615 -6.34 21.61 14.69
C ARG A 615 -7.69 22.32 14.92
N PRO A 616 -8.37 22.81 13.86
CA PRO A 616 -9.75 23.23 13.99
C PRO A 616 -10.63 22.01 14.32
N LEU A 617 -11.30 22.04 15.47
CA LEU A 617 -12.37 21.10 15.82
C LEU A 617 -13.65 21.57 15.12
N TYR A 618 -14.10 20.81 14.15
CA TYR A 618 -15.48 20.93 13.65
C TYR A 618 -16.39 20.21 14.65
N ILE A 619 -17.19 20.96 15.36
CA ILE A 619 -18.30 20.45 16.19
C ILE A 619 -19.60 20.56 15.40
#